data_ae2a164189be4a34cd9e2ce3599d7947
#
_entry.id   ae2a164189be4a34cd9e2ce3599d7947
#
_cell.length_a   1.000
_cell.length_b   1.000
_cell.length_c   1.000
_cell.angle_alpha   90.00
_cell.angle_beta   90.00
_cell.angle_gamma   90.00
#
_symmetry.space_group_name_H-M   'P 1'
#
loop_
_entity.id
_entity.type
_entity.pdbx_description
1 polymer ?
#
loop_
_entity_poly.entity_id
_entity_poly.type
_entity_poly.pdbx_seq_one_letter_code
_entity_poly.pdbx_strand_id
1 'polypeptide(L)'
;NVLGVLIVISEIGVDMSRWRNAKAFCAWLGLCPGNKISGGKVLSSHTVHVVNRVAILLRTVAPAVGRSETWLGIFHRRMRGRLGPAAANTATARKLACTIYHLLKYKEEYIDVDCLIYQEKIRKSRIAKLCKQAEELGFEVLKKQKAA
;
A
#
# COMPACT_ATOMS: atom_id res chain seq x y z
N ASN A 1 9.31 9.93 14.08
CA ASN A 1 8.71 10.46 15.32
C ASN A 1 8.69 9.35 16.36
N VAL A 2 9.48 9.52 17.42
CA VAL A 2 9.64 8.54 18.52
C VAL A 2 8.29 8.20 19.16
N LEU A 3 7.44 9.18 19.38
CA LEU A 3 6.10 8.97 19.96
C LEU A 3 5.26 7.98 19.15
N GLY A 4 5.30 8.07 17.82
CA GLY A 4 4.59 7.11 16.97
C GLY A 4 5.09 5.68 17.12
N VAL A 5 6.40 5.49 17.26
CA VAL A 5 7.00 4.17 17.51
C VAL A 5 6.58 3.64 18.87
N LEU A 6 6.60 4.47 19.90
CA LEU A 6 6.15 4.09 21.25
C LEU A 6 4.68 3.66 21.27
N ILE A 7 3.79 4.39 20.59
CA ILE A 7 2.37 4.00 20.45
C ILE A 7 2.24 2.64 19.77
N VAL A 8 3.00 2.41 18.69
CA VAL A 8 2.96 1.12 17.98
C VAL A 8 3.42 -0.01 18.93
N ILE A 9 4.60 0.12 19.53
CA ILE A 9 5.18 -0.93 20.38
C ILE A 9 4.33 -1.17 21.65
N SER A 10 3.79 -0.13 22.27
CA SER A 10 2.92 -0.28 23.44
C SER A 10 1.62 -1.03 23.16
N GLU A 11 1.06 -0.90 21.96
CA GLU A 11 -0.21 -1.52 21.60
C GLU A 11 -0.05 -2.94 21.05
N ILE A 12 0.97 -3.19 20.22
CA ILE A 12 1.16 -4.47 19.54
C ILE A 12 2.26 -5.35 20.17
N GLY A 13 3.15 -4.75 20.95
CA GLY A 13 4.36 -5.42 21.42
C GLY A 13 5.39 -5.64 20.31
N VAL A 14 6.42 -6.39 20.63
CA VAL A 14 7.48 -6.79 19.67
C VAL A 14 7.29 -8.22 19.15
N ASP A 15 6.43 -9.02 19.79
CA ASP A 15 6.15 -10.39 19.38
C ASP A 15 5.02 -10.45 18.35
N MET A 16 5.39 -10.83 17.14
CA MET A 16 4.48 -10.99 16.00
C MET A 16 3.90 -12.40 15.87
N SER A 17 4.17 -13.32 16.80
CA SER A 17 3.66 -14.71 16.78
C SER A 17 2.14 -14.79 16.87
N ARG A 18 1.50 -13.80 17.51
CA ARG A 18 0.04 -13.65 17.62
C ARG A 18 -0.68 -13.62 16.26
N TRP A 19 0.01 -13.24 15.20
CA TRP A 19 -0.57 -13.15 13.85
C TRP A 19 0.16 -14.10 12.91
N ARG A 20 -0.59 -14.99 12.27
CA ARG A 20 -0.07 -15.98 11.33
C ARG A 20 0.74 -15.33 10.18
N ASN A 21 0.33 -14.16 9.70
CA ASN A 21 0.97 -13.44 8.62
C ASN A 21 0.60 -11.94 8.63
N ALA A 22 1.28 -11.14 7.82
CA ALA A 22 1.02 -9.70 7.70
C ALA A 22 -0.43 -9.37 7.29
N LYS A 23 -1.10 -10.25 6.52
CA LYS A 23 -2.51 -10.07 6.12
C LYS A 23 -3.43 -10.18 7.34
N ALA A 24 -3.21 -11.17 8.22
CA ALA A 24 -3.97 -11.33 9.46
C ALA A 24 -3.75 -10.14 10.41
N PHE A 25 -2.51 -9.65 10.52
CA PHE A 25 -2.19 -8.45 11.28
C PHE A 25 -2.92 -7.20 10.73
N CYS A 26 -2.87 -6.97 9.42
CA CYS A 26 -3.60 -5.85 8.80
C CYS A 26 -5.12 -5.96 8.93
N ALA A 27 -5.67 -7.19 8.94
CA ALA A 27 -7.10 -7.42 9.15
C ALA A 27 -7.50 -7.09 10.60
N TRP A 28 -6.68 -7.48 11.58
CA TRP A 28 -6.86 -7.13 12.98
C TRP A 28 -6.84 -5.61 13.20
N LEU A 29 -5.99 -4.88 12.48
CA LEU A 29 -5.95 -3.41 12.47
C LEU A 29 -7.15 -2.77 11.73
N GLY A 30 -8.01 -3.52 11.07
CA GLY A 30 -9.09 -2.97 10.24
C GLY A 30 -8.60 -2.22 9.01
N LEU A 31 -7.43 -2.59 8.48
CA LEU A 31 -6.82 -1.97 7.29
C LEU A 31 -7.03 -2.81 6.01
N CYS A 32 -7.72 -3.94 6.12
CA CYS A 32 -8.08 -4.76 4.97
C CYS A 32 -9.49 -4.43 4.47
N PRO A 33 -9.72 -4.41 3.14
CA PRO A 33 -11.07 -4.26 2.61
C PRO A 33 -11.91 -5.49 2.94
N GLY A 34 -13.12 -5.24 3.47
CA GLY A 34 -14.16 -6.25 3.67
C GLY A 34 -15.01 -6.35 2.42
N ASN A 35 -14.51 -7.00 1.37
CA ASN A 35 -15.24 -7.11 0.11
C ASN A 35 -16.53 -7.89 0.27
N LYS A 36 -17.67 -7.25 -0.02
CA LYS A 36 -18.95 -7.91 -0.20
C LYS A 36 -19.13 -8.17 -1.70
N ILE A 37 -19.25 -9.44 -2.07
CA ILE A 37 -19.38 -9.86 -3.47
C ILE A 37 -20.73 -10.57 -3.61
N SER A 38 -21.49 -10.22 -4.65
CA SER A 38 -22.71 -10.93 -5.05
C SER A 38 -22.75 -10.99 -6.58
N GLY A 39 -23.10 -12.16 -7.12
CA GLY A 39 -23.17 -12.38 -8.56
C GLY A 39 -21.86 -12.04 -9.30
N GLY A 40 -20.69 -12.29 -8.68
CA GLY A 40 -19.37 -11.94 -9.26
C GLY A 40 -19.02 -10.45 -9.22
N LYS A 41 -19.91 -9.58 -8.75
CA LYS A 41 -19.69 -8.14 -8.64
C LYS A 41 -19.34 -7.73 -7.21
N VAL A 42 -18.34 -6.86 -7.05
CA VAL A 42 -17.99 -6.27 -5.75
C VAL A 42 -19.01 -5.19 -5.42
N LEU A 43 -19.88 -5.45 -4.45
CA LEU A 43 -20.89 -4.50 -3.97
C LEU A 43 -20.30 -3.44 -3.04
N SER A 44 -19.32 -3.82 -2.22
CA SER A 44 -18.66 -2.91 -1.29
C SER A 44 -17.23 -3.40 -1.03
N SER A 45 -16.31 -2.43 -0.89
CA SER A 45 -14.91 -2.68 -0.51
C SER A 45 -14.50 -1.87 0.72
N HIS A 46 -15.47 -1.43 1.54
CA HIS A 46 -15.17 -0.70 2.77
C HIS A 46 -14.37 -1.58 3.75
N THR A 47 -13.45 -0.95 4.46
CA THR A 47 -12.73 -1.61 5.56
C THR A 47 -13.68 -1.78 6.75
N VAL A 48 -13.46 -2.85 7.52
CA VAL A 48 -14.17 -3.05 8.78
C VAL A 48 -13.83 -1.89 9.73
N HIS A 49 -14.84 -1.35 10.41
CA HIS A 49 -14.64 -0.31 11.42
C HIS A 49 -14.03 -0.95 12.67
N VAL A 50 -12.78 -0.61 12.95
CA VAL A 50 -12.06 -1.05 14.16
C VAL A 50 -11.48 0.18 14.82
N VAL A 51 -11.75 0.34 16.12
CA VAL A 51 -11.12 1.37 16.94
C VAL A 51 -9.80 0.82 17.47
N ASN A 52 -8.72 1.10 16.75
CA ASN A 52 -7.37 0.69 17.11
C ASN A 52 -6.42 1.88 16.96
N ARG A 53 -5.66 2.18 18.03
CA ARG A 53 -4.75 3.35 18.09
C ARG A 53 -3.68 3.31 17.00
N VAL A 54 -3.12 2.13 16.74
CA VAL A 54 -2.11 1.94 15.68
C VAL A 54 -2.70 2.21 14.30
N ALA A 55 -3.90 1.70 14.03
CA ALA A 55 -4.58 1.94 12.75
C ALA A 55 -4.89 3.44 12.53
N ILE A 56 -5.33 4.13 13.59
CA ILE A 56 -5.55 5.59 13.56
C ILE A 56 -4.24 6.31 13.27
N LEU A 57 -3.17 6.01 14.02
CA LEU A 57 -1.84 6.59 13.83
C LEU A 57 -1.35 6.40 12.39
N LEU A 58 -1.41 5.17 11.86
CA LEU A 58 -0.93 4.87 10.51
C LEU A 58 -1.73 5.60 9.43
N ARG A 59 -3.05 5.77 9.60
CA ARG A 59 -3.88 6.58 8.70
C ARG A 59 -3.54 8.07 8.79
N THR A 60 -3.23 8.57 9.98
CA THR A 60 -2.84 9.98 10.20
C THR A 60 -1.46 10.29 9.61
N VAL A 61 -0.53 9.34 9.67
CA VAL A 61 0.82 9.49 9.11
C VAL A 61 0.84 9.36 7.58
N ALA A 62 -0.09 8.62 6.99
CA ALA A 62 -0.12 8.34 5.56
C ALA A 62 -0.07 9.59 4.64
N PRO A 63 -0.79 10.70 4.92
CA PRO A 63 -0.68 11.93 4.12
C PRO A 63 0.72 12.57 4.19
N ALA A 64 1.38 12.50 5.36
CA ALA A 64 2.74 13.02 5.53
C ALA A 64 3.74 12.20 4.69
N VAL A 65 3.62 10.87 4.73
CA VAL A 65 4.38 9.97 3.85
C VAL A 65 4.15 10.29 2.37
N GLY A 66 2.93 10.64 1.99
CA GLY A 66 2.58 11.02 0.62
C GLY A 66 3.34 12.24 0.09
N ARG A 67 3.88 13.08 0.98
CA ARG A 67 4.72 14.25 0.64
C ARG A 67 6.20 13.91 0.49
N SER A 68 6.63 12.74 0.93
CA SER A 68 8.03 12.32 0.82
C SER A 68 8.38 11.79 -0.58
N GLU A 69 9.67 11.86 -0.93
CA GLU A 69 10.20 11.32 -2.17
C GLU A 69 10.60 9.83 -2.06
N THR A 70 10.03 9.12 -1.08
CA THR A 70 10.22 7.67 -0.91
C THR A 70 9.30 6.87 -1.83
N TRP A 71 9.60 5.58 -2.04
CA TRP A 71 8.72 4.67 -2.79
C TRP A 71 7.30 4.62 -2.20
N LEU A 72 7.18 4.78 -0.90
CA LEU A 72 5.90 4.79 -0.20
C LEU A 72 5.10 6.08 -0.49
N GLY A 73 5.81 7.22 -0.61
CA GLY A 73 5.21 8.48 -1.07
C GLY A 73 4.70 8.39 -2.50
N ILE A 74 5.49 7.78 -3.41
CA ILE A 74 5.07 7.51 -4.79
C ILE A 74 3.84 6.59 -4.81
N PHE A 75 3.83 5.54 -3.98
CA PHE A 75 2.68 4.65 -3.83
C PHE A 75 1.44 5.42 -3.38
N HIS A 76 1.55 6.27 -2.35
CA HIS A 76 0.45 7.07 -1.83
C HIS A 76 -0.14 8.00 -2.90
N ARG A 77 0.70 8.80 -3.58
CA ARG A 77 0.27 9.72 -4.65
C ARG A 77 -0.48 8.97 -5.76
N ARG A 78 0.03 7.79 -6.16
CA ARG A 78 -0.62 6.93 -7.15
C ARG A 78 -1.98 6.40 -6.67
N MET A 79 -2.08 5.97 -5.41
CA MET A 79 -3.36 5.52 -4.84
C MET A 79 -4.35 6.66 -4.72
N ARG A 80 -3.90 7.85 -4.35
CA ARG A 80 -4.74 9.06 -4.25
C ARG A 80 -5.38 9.43 -5.59
N GLY A 81 -4.62 9.39 -6.68
CA GLY A 81 -5.13 9.66 -8.02
C GLY A 81 -6.12 8.61 -8.53
N ARG A 82 -6.09 7.37 -7.99
CA ARG A 82 -6.96 6.28 -8.45
C ARG A 82 -8.19 6.06 -7.57
N LEU A 83 -8.04 6.19 -6.25
CA LEU A 83 -9.05 5.78 -5.26
C LEU A 83 -9.60 6.94 -4.42
N GLY A 84 -9.03 8.13 -4.59
CA GLY A 84 -9.30 9.28 -3.74
C GLY A 84 -8.50 9.27 -2.43
N PRO A 85 -8.56 10.38 -1.64
CA PRO A 85 -7.67 10.60 -0.51
C PRO A 85 -7.89 9.62 0.64
N ALA A 86 -9.13 9.36 1.03
CA ALA A 86 -9.45 8.50 2.17
C ALA A 86 -8.99 7.04 1.96
N ALA A 87 -9.26 6.49 0.76
CA ALA A 87 -8.85 5.14 0.41
C ALA A 87 -7.32 5.05 0.23
N ALA A 88 -6.67 6.08 -0.30
CA ALA A 88 -5.21 6.16 -0.39
C ALA A 88 -4.53 6.14 0.98
N ASN A 89 -5.07 6.89 1.95
CA ASN A 89 -4.56 6.89 3.33
C ASN A 89 -4.64 5.49 3.93
N THR A 90 -5.77 4.80 3.76
CA THR A 90 -5.94 3.43 4.27
C THR A 90 -5.02 2.42 3.56
N ALA A 91 -4.86 2.53 2.24
CA ALA A 91 -3.95 1.68 1.47
C ALA A 91 -2.49 1.87 1.90
N THR A 92 -2.08 3.12 2.15
CA THR A 92 -0.73 3.46 2.62
C THR A 92 -0.52 3.00 4.06
N ALA A 93 -1.50 3.22 4.95
CA ALA A 93 -1.48 2.70 6.32
C ALA A 93 -1.31 1.17 6.34
N ARG A 94 -1.98 0.45 5.44
CA ARG A 94 -1.81 -1.00 5.29
C ARG A 94 -0.40 -1.37 4.84
N LYS A 95 0.21 -0.62 3.92
CA LYS A 95 1.60 -0.86 3.50
C LYS A 95 2.57 -0.65 4.66
N LEU A 96 2.40 0.45 5.41
CA LEU A 96 3.17 0.70 6.64
C LEU A 96 3.02 -0.44 7.65
N ALA A 97 1.80 -0.90 7.90
CA ALA A 97 1.54 -2.03 8.79
C ALA A 97 2.24 -3.31 8.34
N CYS A 98 2.19 -3.64 7.04
CA CYS A 98 2.93 -4.78 6.49
C CYS A 98 4.44 -4.65 6.72
N THR A 99 5.01 -3.48 6.48
CA THR A 99 6.44 -3.21 6.72
C THR A 99 6.79 -3.40 8.19
N ILE A 100 6.02 -2.80 9.10
CA ILE A 100 6.22 -2.96 10.56
C ILE A 100 6.16 -4.43 10.96
N TYR A 101 5.16 -5.18 10.46
CA TYR A 101 5.04 -6.62 10.73
C TYR A 101 6.29 -7.39 10.30
N HIS A 102 6.82 -7.13 9.10
CA HIS A 102 8.02 -7.82 8.61
C HIS A 102 9.26 -7.46 9.43
N LEU A 103 9.49 -6.18 9.71
CA LEU A 103 10.62 -5.72 10.51
C LEU A 103 10.63 -6.36 11.90
N LEU A 104 9.48 -6.39 12.59
CA LEU A 104 9.39 -6.97 13.92
C LEU A 104 9.47 -8.51 13.89
N LYS A 105 8.86 -9.16 12.90
CA LYS A 105 8.85 -10.63 12.81
C LYS A 105 10.20 -11.21 12.47
N TYR A 106 10.90 -10.60 11.51
CA TYR A 106 12.19 -11.13 11.01
C TYR A 106 13.38 -10.44 11.66
N LYS A 107 13.15 -9.38 12.47
CA LYS A 107 14.20 -8.58 13.14
C LYS A 107 15.23 -8.02 12.14
N GLU A 108 14.73 -7.65 10.96
CA GLU A 108 15.52 -7.07 9.89
C GLU A 108 15.53 -5.55 9.99
N GLU A 109 16.62 -4.92 9.54
CA GLU A 109 16.67 -3.46 9.41
C GLU A 109 15.82 -2.99 8.22
N TYR A 110 15.26 -1.78 8.35
CA TYR A 110 14.52 -1.18 7.24
C TYR A 110 15.48 -0.73 6.15
N ILE A 111 15.38 -1.37 4.99
CA ILE A 111 16.07 -0.95 3.77
C ILE A 111 15.06 -0.24 2.89
N ASP A 112 15.31 1.03 2.59
CA ASP A 112 14.42 1.78 1.69
C ASP A 112 14.59 1.27 0.26
N VAL A 113 13.47 1.04 -0.40
CA VAL A 113 13.48 0.63 -1.82
C VAL A 113 13.84 1.85 -2.66
N ASP A 114 14.84 1.69 -3.53
CA ASP A 114 15.21 2.75 -4.47
C ASP A 114 13.97 3.19 -5.28
N CYS A 115 13.70 4.49 -5.21
CA CYS A 115 12.57 5.11 -5.89
C CYS A 115 12.62 4.91 -7.39
N LEU A 116 13.81 4.89 -8.00
CA LEU A 116 14.00 4.69 -9.43
C LEU A 116 13.59 3.27 -9.83
N ILE A 117 14.01 2.27 -9.06
CA ILE A 117 13.63 0.87 -9.27
C ILE A 117 12.10 0.71 -9.15
N TYR A 118 11.50 1.35 -8.14
CA TYR A 118 10.07 1.30 -7.94
C TYR A 118 9.29 1.98 -9.09
N GLN A 119 9.76 3.15 -9.55
CA GLN A 119 9.17 3.87 -10.68
C GLN A 119 9.27 3.06 -11.97
N GLU A 120 10.42 2.44 -12.23
CA GLU A 120 10.62 1.60 -13.42
C GLU A 120 9.70 0.36 -13.39
N LYS A 121 9.50 -0.27 -12.23
CA LYS A 121 8.53 -1.36 -12.06
C LYS A 121 7.10 -0.91 -12.38
N ILE A 122 6.72 0.29 -11.95
CA ILE A 122 5.41 0.87 -12.28
C ILE A 122 5.30 1.12 -13.78
N ARG A 123 6.34 1.69 -14.39
CA ARG A 123 6.39 2.00 -15.82
C ARG A 123 6.22 0.72 -16.65
N LYS A 124 6.98 -0.33 -16.35
CA LYS A 124 6.86 -1.64 -17.01
C LYS A 124 5.44 -2.21 -16.91
N SER A 125 4.85 -2.15 -15.72
CA SER A 125 3.46 -2.61 -15.52
C SER A 125 2.42 -1.78 -16.28
N ARG A 126 2.64 -0.47 -16.47
CA ARG A 126 1.77 0.38 -17.27
C ARG A 126 1.88 0.08 -18.76
N ILE A 127 3.10 -0.14 -19.25
CA ILE A 127 3.35 -0.51 -20.65
C ILE A 127 2.67 -1.85 -20.97
N ALA A 128 2.87 -2.87 -20.12
CA ALA A 128 2.25 -4.18 -20.31
C ALA A 128 0.71 -4.11 -20.38
N LYS A 129 0.10 -3.28 -19.53
CA LYS A 129 -1.35 -3.06 -19.58
C LYS A 129 -1.80 -2.35 -20.85
N LEU A 130 -1.03 -1.35 -21.29
CA LEU A 130 -1.32 -0.62 -22.53
C LEU A 130 -1.25 -1.55 -23.74
N CYS A 131 -0.19 -2.37 -23.83
CA CYS A 131 -0.05 -3.33 -24.92
C CYS A 131 -1.24 -4.30 -24.96
N LYS A 132 -1.60 -4.87 -23.78
CA LYS A 132 -2.75 -5.78 -23.71
C LYS A 132 -4.07 -5.12 -24.14
N GLN A 133 -4.33 -3.88 -23.72
CA GLN A 133 -5.53 -3.15 -24.10
C GLN A 133 -5.52 -2.81 -25.61
N ALA A 134 -4.35 -2.49 -26.17
CA ALA A 134 -4.22 -2.24 -27.59
C ALA A 134 -4.48 -3.52 -28.42
N GLU A 135 -3.92 -4.65 -28.01
CA GLU A 135 -4.15 -5.96 -28.64
C GLU A 135 -5.65 -6.34 -28.62
N GLU A 136 -6.35 -6.14 -27.49
CA GLU A 136 -7.79 -6.37 -27.37
C GLU A 136 -8.63 -5.54 -28.33
N LEU A 137 -8.11 -4.35 -28.73
CA LEU A 137 -8.76 -3.43 -29.68
C LEU A 137 -8.23 -3.58 -31.11
N GLY A 138 -7.30 -4.51 -31.39
CA GLY A 138 -6.71 -4.71 -32.70
C GLY A 138 -5.61 -3.72 -33.08
N PHE A 139 -5.00 -3.02 -32.11
CA PHE A 139 -3.91 -2.07 -32.34
C PHE A 139 -2.57 -2.63 -31.87
N GLU A 140 -1.51 -2.24 -32.55
CA GLU A 140 -0.12 -2.52 -32.15
C GLU A 140 0.52 -1.28 -31.53
N VAL A 141 1.22 -1.47 -30.41
CA VAL A 141 1.92 -0.39 -29.68
C VAL A 141 3.38 -0.36 -30.08
N LEU A 142 3.78 0.66 -30.84
CA LEU A 142 5.16 0.88 -31.23
C LEU A 142 5.84 1.89 -30.30
N LYS A 143 7.10 1.60 -29.93
CA LYS A 143 7.92 2.51 -29.14
C LYS A 143 8.40 3.67 -30.03
N LYS A 144 7.96 4.90 -29.72
CA LYS A 144 8.45 6.09 -30.42
C LYS A 144 9.96 6.23 -30.19
N GLN A 145 10.75 6.17 -31.27
CA GLN A 145 12.16 6.52 -31.21
C GLN A 145 12.28 8.01 -30.88
N LYS A 146 13.06 8.37 -29.86
CA LYS A 146 13.42 9.78 -29.66
C LYS A 146 14.28 10.18 -30.85
N ALA A 147 13.83 11.19 -31.61
CA ALA A 147 14.73 11.90 -32.50
C ALA A 147 15.89 12.46 -31.68
N ALA A 148 17.11 12.17 -32.09
CA ALA A 148 18.33 12.66 -31.48
C ALA A 148 18.42 14.18 -31.54
#